data_3c20dceab1162c4385a3c722889f04a8
#
_entry.id   3c20dceab1162c4385a3c722889f04a8
#
_cell.length_a   1.000
_cell.length_b   1.000
_cell.length_c   1.000
_cell.angle_alpha   90.00
_cell.angle_beta   90.00
_cell.angle_gamma   90.00
#
_symmetry.space_group_name_H-M   'P 1'
#
loop_
_entity.id
_entity.type
_entity.pdbx_description
1 polymer ?
#
loop_
_entity_poly.entity_id
_entity_poly.type
_entity_poly.pdbx_seq_one_letter_code
_entity_poly.pdbx_strand_id
1 'polypeptide(L)'
;MDREQMARKTHKSGSNCATAVYASFSDKVSGKAPMPRSEGGKCGAVLAAEKVIREMGMDAAEFDQKFLEKFGSLKCVELRGGKYPCNDLVGVAAKMADEIVA
;
A
#
# COMPACT_ATOMS: atom_id res chain seq x y z
N MET A 1 17.87 1.81 -0.91
CA MET A 1 16.73 0.88 -0.93
C MET A 1 15.51 1.65 -1.43
N ASP A 2 14.80 1.15 -2.42
CA ASP A 2 13.62 1.84 -2.90
C ASP A 2 12.40 1.57 -1.99
N ARG A 3 11.29 2.25 -2.27
CA ARG A 3 10.08 2.14 -1.44
C ARG A 3 9.53 0.73 -1.44
N GLU A 4 9.57 0.06 -2.58
CA GLU A 4 9.08 -1.31 -2.70
C GLU A 4 9.88 -2.25 -1.79
N GLN A 5 11.21 -2.15 -1.83
CA GLN A 5 12.07 -2.99 -1.01
C GLN A 5 11.88 -2.69 0.47
N MET A 6 11.76 -1.42 0.83
CA MET A 6 11.54 -1.01 2.22
C MET A 6 10.23 -1.56 2.75
N ALA A 7 9.16 -1.46 1.96
CA ALA A 7 7.85 -1.96 2.36
C ALA A 7 7.86 -3.48 2.51
N ARG A 8 8.45 -4.19 1.57
CA ARG A 8 8.54 -5.66 1.64
C ARG A 8 9.33 -6.11 2.86
N LYS A 9 10.44 -5.44 3.16
CA LYS A 9 11.28 -5.78 4.30
C LYS A 9 10.54 -5.53 5.62
N THR A 10 9.87 -4.39 5.74
CA THR A 10 9.10 -4.06 6.94
C THR A 10 7.98 -5.07 7.15
N HIS A 11 7.31 -5.46 6.08
CA HIS A 11 6.26 -6.47 6.15
C HIS A 11 6.80 -7.81 6.64
N LYS A 12 7.94 -8.24 6.11
CA LYS A 12 8.56 -9.51 6.50
C LYS A 12 9.04 -9.52 7.94
N SER A 13 9.33 -8.36 8.52
CA SER A 13 9.78 -8.27 9.90
C SER A 13 8.64 -8.28 10.92
N GLY A 14 7.41 -8.44 10.47
CA GLY A 14 6.26 -8.65 11.34
C GLY A 14 5.19 -7.58 11.32
N SER A 15 5.39 -6.49 10.59
CA SER A 15 4.39 -5.43 10.48
C SER A 15 3.25 -5.85 9.56
N ASN A 16 2.03 -5.34 9.81
CA ASN A 16 0.93 -5.62 8.90
C ASN A 16 1.13 -4.88 7.58
N CYS A 17 0.34 -5.27 6.56
CA CYS A 17 0.51 -4.73 5.21
C CYS A 17 0.35 -3.21 5.14
N ALA A 18 -0.62 -2.66 5.85
CA ALA A 18 -0.85 -1.23 5.85
C ALA A 18 0.32 -0.47 6.50
N THR A 19 0.77 -0.95 7.65
CA THR A 19 1.91 -0.35 8.35
C THR A 19 3.17 -0.42 7.51
N ALA A 20 3.40 -1.54 6.82
CA ALA A 20 4.59 -1.70 5.99
C ALA A 20 4.64 -0.68 4.86
N VAL A 21 3.52 -0.50 4.15
CA VAL A 21 3.46 0.49 3.07
C VAL A 21 3.62 1.91 3.61
N TYR A 22 2.88 2.23 4.66
CA TYR A 22 2.91 3.57 5.22
C TYR A 22 4.30 3.93 5.76
N ALA A 23 4.94 2.99 6.46
CA ALA A 23 6.28 3.22 7.01
C ALA A 23 7.33 3.45 5.93
N SER A 24 7.16 2.87 4.74
CA SER A 24 8.11 3.10 3.65
C SER A 24 8.11 4.54 3.15
N PHE A 25 7.09 5.33 3.53
CA PHE A 25 6.99 6.74 3.19
C PHE A 25 7.16 7.65 4.41
N SER A 26 7.75 7.15 5.49
CA SER A 26 7.89 7.91 6.74
C SER A 26 8.63 9.23 6.58
N ASP A 27 9.45 9.36 5.55
CA ASP A 27 10.18 10.60 5.23
C ASP A 27 9.31 11.62 4.48
N LYS A 28 8.15 11.21 3.98
CA LYS A 28 7.27 12.07 3.17
C LYS A 28 5.97 12.43 3.87
N VAL A 29 5.55 11.66 4.86
CA VAL A 29 4.26 11.86 5.52
C VAL A 29 4.47 12.17 6.99
N SER A 30 3.54 12.95 7.57
CA SER A 30 3.61 13.34 8.97
C SER A 30 2.79 12.42 9.88
N GLY A 31 1.94 11.58 9.30
CA GLY A 31 1.15 10.63 10.07
C GLY A 31 2.00 9.52 10.65
N LYS A 32 1.43 8.80 11.60
CA LYS A 32 2.14 7.73 12.30
C LYS A 32 1.48 6.38 12.09
N ALA A 33 2.28 5.36 11.82
CA ALA A 33 1.86 3.98 11.95
C ALA A 33 1.69 3.66 13.45
N PRO A 34 0.93 2.62 13.85
CA PRO A 34 0.35 1.63 12.93
C PRO A 34 -0.96 2.05 12.29
N MET A 35 -1.30 1.40 11.21
CA MET A 35 -2.55 1.58 10.51
C MET A 35 -3.40 0.32 10.58
N PRO A 36 -4.72 0.41 10.44
CA PRO A 36 -5.56 -0.78 10.42
C PRO A 36 -5.21 -1.68 9.23
N ARG A 37 -5.24 -2.97 9.47
CA ARG A 37 -4.90 -3.96 8.44
C ARG A 37 -5.85 -3.93 7.26
N SER A 38 -7.11 -3.61 7.51
CA SER A 38 -8.12 -3.44 6.48
C SER A 38 -9.22 -2.54 7.02
N GLU A 39 -9.92 -1.88 6.12
CA GLU A 39 -11.05 -1.03 6.48
C GLU A 39 -12.01 -1.01 5.31
N GLY A 40 -13.30 -1.26 5.57
CA GLY A 40 -14.30 -1.30 4.52
C GLY A 40 -14.05 -2.39 3.50
N GLY A 41 -13.35 -3.45 3.87
CA GLY A 41 -13.02 -4.56 2.98
C GLY A 41 -11.81 -4.34 2.10
N LYS A 42 -11.25 -3.13 2.06
CA LYS A 42 -10.06 -2.85 1.24
C LYS A 42 -8.80 -3.43 1.85
N CYS A 43 -7.88 -3.84 0.99
CA CYS A 43 -6.56 -4.30 1.40
C CYS A 43 -5.81 -3.19 2.13
N GLY A 44 -5.15 -3.52 3.24
CA GLY A 44 -4.39 -2.55 4.01
C GLY A 44 -3.30 -1.85 3.21
N ALA A 45 -2.64 -2.56 2.29
CA ALA A 45 -1.64 -1.96 1.43
C ALA A 45 -2.25 -0.86 0.56
N VAL A 46 -3.46 -1.08 0.04
CA VAL A 46 -4.19 -0.09 -0.75
C VAL A 46 -4.55 1.12 0.11
N LEU A 47 -5.07 0.87 1.33
CA LEU A 47 -5.44 1.95 2.24
C LEU A 47 -4.24 2.84 2.58
N ALA A 48 -3.11 2.24 2.87
CA ALA A 48 -1.90 2.98 3.21
C ALA A 48 -1.40 3.80 2.03
N ALA A 49 -1.38 3.21 0.84
CA ALA A 49 -0.96 3.92 -0.37
C ALA A 49 -1.88 5.11 -0.67
N GLU A 50 -3.19 4.91 -0.54
CA GLU A 50 -4.16 5.98 -0.72
C GLU A 50 -3.91 7.12 0.26
N LYS A 51 -3.64 6.77 1.52
CA LYS A 51 -3.38 7.76 2.56
C LYS A 51 -2.12 8.57 2.25
N VAL A 52 -1.04 7.90 1.85
CA VAL A 52 0.20 8.58 1.47
C VAL A 52 -0.06 9.57 0.33
N ILE A 53 -0.76 9.13 -0.70
CA ILE A 53 -1.03 9.97 -1.87
C ILE A 53 -1.85 11.20 -1.47
N ARG A 54 -2.86 11.03 -0.62
CA ARG A 54 -3.67 12.14 -0.14
C ARG A 54 -2.86 13.11 0.72
N GLU A 55 -1.98 12.61 1.57
CA GLU A 55 -1.13 13.46 2.40
C GLU A 55 -0.13 14.25 1.56
N MET A 56 0.21 13.75 0.37
CA MET A 56 1.06 14.47 -0.57
C MET A 56 0.27 15.46 -1.43
N GLY A 57 -1.03 15.61 -1.17
CA GLY A 57 -1.88 16.56 -1.88
C GLY A 57 -2.37 16.09 -3.23
N MET A 58 -2.33 14.79 -3.50
CA MET A 58 -2.73 14.22 -4.78
C MET A 58 -3.96 13.35 -4.65
N ASP A 59 -4.60 13.04 -5.79
CA ASP A 59 -5.80 12.23 -5.83
C ASP A 59 -5.42 10.75 -5.89
N ALA A 60 -5.98 9.95 -4.98
CA ALA A 60 -5.72 8.52 -4.91
C ALA A 60 -6.45 7.72 -6.00
N ALA A 61 -7.35 8.34 -6.76
CA ALA A 61 -8.10 7.62 -7.79
C ALA A 61 -7.20 6.99 -8.84
N GLU A 62 -6.11 7.66 -9.21
CA GLU A 62 -5.16 7.11 -10.17
C GLU A 62 -4.51 5.83 -9.65
N PHE A 63 -4.15 5.80 -8.37
CA PHE A 63 -3.61 4.61 -7.73
C PHE A 63 -4.64 3.48 -7.76
N ASP A 64 -5.87 3.77 -7.35
CA ASP A 64 -6.93 2.77 -7.32
C ASP A 64 -7.14 2.14 -8.67
N GLN A 65 -7.18 2.95 -9.73
CA GLN A 65 -7.37 2.47 -11.09
C GLN A 65 -6.23 1.55 -11.53
N LYS A 66 -4.99 1.97 -11.31
CA LYS A 66 -3.82 1.19 -11.70
C LYS A 66 -3.74 -0.13 -10.94
N PHE A 67 -4.01 -0.10 -9.64
CA PHE A 67 -3.98 -1.30 -8.82
C PHE A 67 -5.08 -2.28 -9.25
N LEU A 68 -6.28 -1.75 -9.52
CA LEU A 68 -7.40 -2.55 -9.97
C LEU A 68 -7.10 -3.21 -11.32
N GLU A 69 -6.49 -2.47 -12.24
CA GLU A 69 -6.10 -3.01 -13.55
C GLU A 69 -5.09 -4.14 -13.41
N LYS A 70 -4.15 -4.02 -12.47
CA LYS A 70 -3.11 -5.02 -12.29
C LYS A 70 -3.61 -6.27 -11.57
N PHE A 71 -4.40 -6.11 -10.53
CA PHE A 71 -4.80 -7.21 -9.66
C PHE A 71 -6.27 -7.60 -9.76
N GLY A 72 -7.09 -6.79 -10.38
CA GLY A 72 -8.51 -7.07 -10.55
C GLY A 72 -9.40 -6.74 -9.36
N SER A 73 -8.83 -6.27 -8.24
CA SER A 73 -9.62 -5.92 -7.06
C SER A 73 -8.82 -5.03 -6.11
N LEU A 74 -9.52 -4.30 -5.27
CA LEU A 74 -8.93 -3.55 -4.16
C LEU A 74 -9.26 -4.21 -2.82
N LYS A 75 -10.06 -5.26 -2.82
CA LYS A 75 -10.54 -5.89 -1.59
C LYS A 75 -9.61 -6.99 -1.12
N CYS A 76 -9.30 -6.98 0.17
CA CYS A 76 -8.38 -7.95 0.78
C CYS A 76 -8.80 -9.40 0.51
N VAL A 77 -10.09 -9.71 0.70
CA VAL A 77 -10.59 -11.08 0.52
C VAL A 77 -10.40 -11.57 -0.90
N GLU A 78 -10.72 -10.71 -1.88
CA GLU A 78 -10.60 -11.07 -3.29
C GLU A 78 -9.14 -11.22 -3.71
N LEU A 79 -8.26 -10.36 -3.22
CA LEU A 79 -6.84 -10.41 -3.56
C LEU A 79 -6.19 -11.66 -2.98
N ARG A 80 -6.50 -12.02 -1.75
CA ARG A 80 -5.97 -13.22 -1.13
C ARG A 80 -6.47 -14.49 -1.80
N GLY A 81 -7.74 -14.50 -2.17
CA GLY A 81 -8.32 -15.63 -2.90
C GLY A 81 -7.76 -15.76 -4.30
N GLY A 82 -7.21 -14.70 -4.86
CA GLY A 82 -6.66 -14.64 -6.20
C GLY A 82 -5.19 -15.01 -6.34
N LYS A 83 -4.59 -15.61 -5.30
CA LYS A 83 -3.21 -16.10 -5.33
C LYS A 83 -2.13 -15.03 -5.23
N TYR A 84 -2.46 -13.85 -4.73
CA TYR A 84 -1.47 -12.80 -4.56
C TYR A 84 -0.96 -12.79 -3.12
N PRO A 85 0.33 -13.08 -2.90
CA PRO A 85 0.90 -13.00 -1.55
C PRO A 85 0.83 -11.57 -1.03
N CYS A 86 0.55 -11.40 0.27
CA CYS A 86 0.47 -10.07 0.87
C CYS A 86 1.75 -9.28 0.65
N ASN A 87 2.90 -9.93 0.69
CA ASN A 87 4.18 -9.24 0.48
C ASN A 87 4.29 -8.64 -0.90
N ASP A 88 3.76 -9.30 -1.93
CA ASP A 88 3.73 -8.75 -3.29
C ASP A 88 2.80 -7.55 -3.37
N LEU A 89 1.64 -7.63 -2.73
CA LEU A 89 0.70 -6.52 -2.71
C LEU A 89 1.32 -5.29 -2.02
N VAL A 90 2.02 -5.52 -0.92
CA VAL A 90 2.74 -4.47 -0.20
C VAL A 90 3.79 -3.81 -1.09
N GLY A 91 4.62 -4.61 -1.74
CA GLY A 91 5.68 -4.09 -2.60
C GLY A 91 5.14 -3.30 -3.77
N VAL A 92 4.16 -3.85 -4.46
CA VAL A 92 3.57 -3.17 -5.63
C VAL A 92 2.83 -1.90 -5.24
N ALA A 93 2.10 -1.93 -4.12
CA ALA A 93 1.40 -0.73 -3.65
C ALA A 93 2.38 0.40 -3.35
N ALA A 94 3.49 0.09 -2.67
CA ALA A 94 4.51 1.09 -2.37
C ALA A 94 5.14 1.64 -3.66
N LYS A 95 5.43 0.77 -4.61
CA LYS A 95 6.02 1.19 -5.89
C LYS A 95 5.07 2.10 -6.67
N MET A 96 3.80 1.72 -6.78
CA MET A 96 2.81 2.53 -7.49
C MET A 96 2.61 3.89 -6.85
N ALA A 97 2.51 3.93 -5.52
CA ALA A 97 2.36 5.19 -4.80
C ALA A 97 3.58 6.09 -5.04
N ASP A 98 4.77 5.52 -5.00
CA ASP A 98 6.00 6.27 -5.22
C ASP A 98 6.03 6.88 -6.63
N GLU A 99 5.60 6.14 -7.63
CA GLU A 99 5.53 6.63 -9.01
C GLU A 99 4.54 7.78 -9.16
N ILE A 100 3.43 7.73 -8.44
CA ILE A 100 2.39 8.75 -8.52
C ILE A 100 2.84 10.05 -7.83
N VAL A 101 3.49 9.95 -6.67
CA VAL A 101 3.89 11.13 -5.90
C VAL A 101 5.25 11.69 -6.28
N ALA A 102 5.98 11.00 -7.11
CA ALA A 102 7.33 11.40 -7.53
C ALA A 102 7.33 12.68 -8.38
#